data_ce1c9251d7ce3d542e9a1a71e1a54c4d
#
_entry.id   ce1c9251d7ce3d542e9a1a71e1a54c4d
#
_cell.length_a   1.000
_cell.length_b   1.000
_cell.length_c   1.000
_cell.angle_alpha   90.00
_cell.angle_beta   90.00
_cell.angle_gamma   90.00
#
_symmetry.space_group_name_H-M   'P 1'
#
loop_
_entity.id
_entity.type
_entity.pdbx_description
1 polymer ?
#
loop_
_entity_poly.entity_id
_entity_poly.type
_entity_poly.pdbx_seq_one_letter_code
_entity_poly.pdbx_strand_id
1 'polypeptide(L)'
;LMLRFSATDTRSTDESSLQRILDEAKKEGIPIIPQSALRCIELLLEYRKLTKVAGTYIGPLLAMAENSKDGRIHPSLNTTATHTGRLSSSKPNAQNMPSDSPVKGLFREDGWTCIEGDYKQLEMIALALKSGDTQLMRDLEGGVDIHYEVGKQVFGWTSTSDMTKETRRLVKSVDFGLVYGGGA
;
A
#
# COMPACT_ATOMS: atom_id res chain seq x y z
N LEU A 1 -16.69 -22.56 -14.03
CA LEU A 1 -17.17 -22.81 -12.65
C LEU A 1 -17.23 -21.45 -11.95
N MET A 2 -18.44 -20.85 -11.87
CA MET A 2 -18.63 -19.61 -11.12
C MET A 2 -19.08 -19.98 -9.72
N LEU A 3 -18.18 -19.85 -8.78
CA LEU A 3 -18.47 -20.05 -7.37
C LEU A 3 -19.24 -18.82 -6.85
N ARG A 4 -20.44 -19.06 -6.30
CA ARG A 4 -21.19 -18.03 -5.57
C ARG A 4 -20.56 -17.90 -4.18
N PHE A 5 -19.84 -16.80 -3.94
CA PHE A 5 -19.37 -16.45 -2.62
C PHE A 5 -19.98 -15.12 -2.19
N SER A 6 -20.70 -15.16 -1.07
CA SER A 6 -21.29 -14.07 -0.30
C SER A 6 -22.68 -13.56 -0.69
N ALA A 7 -23.32 -12.92 0.28
CA ALA A 7 -24.70 -12.41 0.30
C ALA A 7 -25.00 -11.28 -0.72
N THR A 8 -24.01 -10.83 -1.47
CA THR A 8 -24.17 -9.91 -2.59
C THR A 8 -23.86 -10.67 -3.86
N ASP A 9 -24.87 -10.89 -4.70
CA ASP A 9 -24.86 -11.68 -5.95
C ASP A 9 -23.98 -11.06 -7.08
N THR A 10 -22.87 -10.44 -6.74
CA THR A 10 -21.95 -9.84 -7.70
C THR A 10 -20.87 -10.85 -8.09
N ARG A 11 -20.97 -11.35 -9.32
CA ARG A 11 -19.92 -12.14 -9.97
C ARG A 11 -18.76 -11.22 -10.33
N SER A 12 -17.82 -11.01 -9.44
CA SER A 12 -16.64 -10.20 -9.71
C SER A 12 -15.40 -11.08 -9.87
N THR A 13 -14.55 -10.69 -10.80
CA THR A 13 -13.19 -11.23 -10.95
C THR A 13 -12.13 -10.21 -10.60
N ASP A 14 -12.48 -9.20 -9.80
CA ASP A 14 -11.50 -8.23 -9.29
C ASP A 14 -10.45 -8.90 -8.38
N GLU A 15 -9.36 -8.18 -8.15
CA GLU A 15 -8.23 -8.70 -7.38
C GLU A 15 -8.64 -9.14 -5.97
N SER A 16 -9.48 -8.36 -5.31
CA SER A 16 -9.93 -8.62 -3.94
C SER A 16 -10.83 -9.86 -3.86
N SER A 17 -11.71 -10.06 -4.83
CA SER A 17 -12.58 -11.23 -4.93
C SER A 17 -11.79 -12.51 -5.21
N LEU A 18 -10.83 -12.46 -6.11
CA LEU A 18 -9.97 -13.59 -6.43
C LEU A 18 -9.04 -13.94 -5.26
N GLN A 19 -8.47 -12.95 -4.59
CA GLN A 19 -7.64 -13.17 -3.41
C GLN A 19 -8.44 -13.81 -2.28
N ARG A 20 -9.66 -13.35 -2.04
CA ARG A 20 -10.55 -13.95 -1.03
C ARG A 20 -10.84 -15.42 -1.32
N ILE A 21 -11.04 -15.80 -2.58
CA ILE A 21 -11.24 -17.21 -2.96
C ILE A 21 -10.00 -18.04 -2.59
N LEU A 22 -8.79 -17.55 -2.87
CA LEU A 22 -7.56 -18.22 -2.51
C LEU A 22 -7.39 -18.36 -0.98
N ASP A 23 -7.72 -17.31 -0.23
CA ASP A 23 -7.60 -17.29 1.21
C ASP A 23 -8.65 -18.20 1.89
N GLU A 24 -9.87 -18.24 1.37
CA GLU A 24 -10.92 -19.14 1.82
C GLU A 24 -10.59 -20.60 1.51
N ALA A 25 -10.01 -20.88 0.35
CA ALA A 25 -9.60 -22.24 -0.02
C ALA A 25 -8.51 -22.83 0.88
N LYS A 26 -7.77 -22.00 1.63
CA LYS A 26 -6.78 -22.44 2.62
C LYS A 26 -7.38 -22.80 3.97
N LYS A 27 -8.64 -22.45 4.23
CA LYS A 27 -9.33 -22.76 5.48
C LYS A 27 -9.91 -24.18 5.44
N GLU A 28 -9.81 -24.90 6.55
CA GLU A 28 -10.41 -26.22 6.66
C GLU A 28 -11.95 -26.17 6.59
N GLY A 29 -12.57 -27.14 5.89
CA GLY A 29 -14.03 -27.29 5.85
C GLY A 29 -14.75 -26.61 4.69
N ILE A 30 -14.07 -26.04 3.71
CA ILE A 30 -14.68 -25.42 2.52
C ILE A 30 -14.78 -26.42 1.36
N PRO A 31 -15.81 -26.29 0.46
CA PRO A 31 -15.96 -27.16 -0.71
C PRO A 31 -14.65 -27.24 -1.49
N ILE A 32 -14.28 -28.47 -1.88
CA ILE A 32 -13.02 -28.76 -2.58
C ILE A 32 -13.01 -28.00 -3.91
N ILE A 33 -12.27 -26.88 -3.93
CA ILE A 33 -11.96 -26.20 -5.18
C ILE A 33 -10.84 -26.99 -5.84
N PRO A 34 -10.98 -27.41 -7.11
CA PRO A 34 -9.93 -28.13 -7.81
C PRO A 34 -8.60 -27.35 -7.79
N GLN A 35 -7.52 -28.02 -7.50
CA GLN A 35 -6.17 -27.40 -7.43
C GLN A 35 -5.82 -26.67 -8.75
N SER A 36 -6.28 -27.18 -9.88
CA SER A 36 -6.12 -26.52 -11.19
C SER A 36 -6.83 -25.17 -11.25
N ALA A 37 -7.99 -25.02 -10.62
CA ALA A 37 -8.72 -23.75 -10.58
C ALA A 37 -8.00 -22.73 -9.67
N LEU A 38 -7.50 -23.17 -8.51
CA LEU A 38 -6.69 -22.32 -7.65
C LEU A 38 -5.42 -21.82 -8.34
N ARG A 39 -4.73 -22.73 -9.04
CA ARG A 39 -3.54 -22.37 -9.82
C ARG A 39 -3.88 -21.40 -10.96
N CYS A 40 -5.01 -21.55 -11.60
CA CYS A 40 -5.48 -20.59 -12.62
C CYS A 40 -5.69 -19.19 -12.03
N ILE A 41 -6.29 -19.10 -10.83
CA ILE A 41 -6.50 -17.81 -10.14
C ILE A 41 -5.15 -17.16 -9.79
N GLU A 42 -4.21 -17.92 -9.23
CA GLU A 42 -2.88 -17.42 -8.92
C GLU A 42 -2.18 -16.84 -10.16
N LEU A 43 -2.16 -17.60 -11.25
CA LEU A 43 -1.56 -17.17 -12.51
C LEU A 43 -2.26 -15.93 -13.10
N LEU A 44 -3.58 -15.84 -12.97
CA LEU A 44 -4.33 -14.68 -13.43
C LEU A 44 -3.98 -13.43 -12.63
N LEU A 45 -3.85 -13.54 -11.30
CA LEU A 45 -3.42 -12.43 -10.45
C LEU A 45 -1.99 -11.99 -10.78
N GLU A 46 -1.08 -12.94 -10.93
CA GLU A 46 0.30 -12.66 -11.33
C GLU A 46 0.36 -11.99 -12.72
N TYR A 47 -0.34 -12.52 -13.70
CA TYR A 47 -0.44 -11.93 -15.04
C TYR A 47 -0.95 -10.49 -15.01
N ARG A 48 -2.02 -10.22 -14.25
CA ARG A 48 -2.56 -8.87 -14.09
C ARG A 48 -1.57 -7.92 -13.45
N LYS A 49 -0.86 -8.37 -12.40
CA LYS A 49 0.20 -7.59 -11.74
C LYS A 49 1.31 -7.24 -12.72
N LEU A 50 1.82 -8.21 -13.47
CA LEU A 50 2.89 -8.00 -14.45
C LEU A 50 2.44 -7.10 -15.61
N THR A 51 1.25 -7.32 -16.15
CA THR A 51 0.69 -6.49 -17.23
C THR A 51 0.49 -5.05 -16.79
N LYS A 52 0.01 -4.83 -15.56
CA LYS A 52 -0.11 -3.49 -14.98
C LYS A 52 1.26 -2.81 -14.83
N VAL A 53 2.27 -3.52 -14.34
CA VAL A 53 3.62 -2.98 -14.21
C VAL A 53 4.20 -2.63 -15.59
N ALA A 54 4.08 -3.54 -16.54
CA ALA A 54 4.59 -3.32 -17.90
C ALA A 54 3.88 -2.15 -18.60
N GLY A 55 2.56 -2.13 -18.58
CA GLY A 55 1.75 -1.15 -19.34
C GLY A 55 1.66 0.22 -18.65
N THR A 56 1.61 0.26 -17.32
CA THR A 56 1.43 1.52 -16.57
C THR A 56 2.76 2.22 -16.26
N TYR A 57 3.82 1.44 -16.04
CA TYR A 57 5.10 2.00 -15.61
C TYR A 57 6.19 1.81 -16.65
N ILE A 58 6.57 0.60 -17.00
CA ILE A 58 7.76 0.34 -17.82
C ILE A 58 7.62 0.97 -19.21
N GLY A 59 6.55 0.67 -19.93
CA GLY A 59 6.34 1.20 -21.28
C GLY A 59 6.34 2.73 -21.34
N PRO A 60 5.49 3.42 -20.54
CA PRO A 60 5.49 4.89 -20.52
C PRO A 60 6.79 5.52 -20.06
N LEU A 61 7.47 4.95 -19.05
CA LEU A 61 8.74 5.47 -18.56
C LEU A 61 9.84 5.34 -19.62
N LEU A 62 9.91 4.19 -20.29
CA LEU A 62 10.86 3.96 -21.38
C LEU A 62 10.64 4.96 -22.51
N ALA A 63 9.41 5.11 -22.96
CA ALA A 63 9.05 6.07 -24.00
C ALA A 63 9.38 7.52 -23.60
N MET A 64 9.21 7.89 -22.31
CA MET A 64 9.62 9.22 -21.83
C MET A 64 11.14 9.40 -21.88
N ALA A 65 11.91 8.41 -21.46
CA ALA A 65 13.37 8.45 -21.51
C ALA A 65 13.89 8.51 -22.96
N GLU A 66 13.34 7.70 -23.85
CA GLU A 66 13.72 7.68 -25.28
C GLU A 66 13.41 8.99 -26.01
N ASN A 67 12.32 9.67 -25.64
CA ASN A 67 11.92 10.95 -26.23
C ASN A 67 12.58 12.16 -25.53
N SER A 68 13.30 11.95 -24.44
CA SER A 68 14.03 13.00 -23.74
C SER A 68 15.36 13.31 -24.44
N LYS A 69 15.78 14.56 -24.43
CA LYS A 69 17.05 14.99 -25.05
C LYS A 69 18.30 14.44 -24.36
N ASP A 70 18.20 14.14 -23.08
CA ASP A 70 19.29 13.67 -22.24
C ASP A 70 19.12 12.20 -21.78
N GLY A 71 18.10 11.49 -22.30
CA GLY A 71 17.80 10.12 -21.92
C GLY A 71 17.24 9.96 -20.51
N ARG A 72 16.83 11.06 -19.86
CA ARG A 72 16.36 11.08 -18.48
C ARG A 72 14.86 11.30 -18.38
N ILE A 73 14.30 10.94 -17.25
CA ILE A 73 12.88 11.17 -16.92
C ILE A 73 12.79 12.38 -15.99
N HIS A 74 12.02 13.39 -16.40
CA HIS A 74 11.83 14.65 -15.69
C HIS A 74 10.39 14.76 -15.19
N PRO A 75 10.05 14.27 -13.98
CA PRO A 75 8.72 14.43 -13.44
C PRO A 75 8.43 15.90 -13.12
N SER A 76 7.21 16.33 -13.39
CA SER A 76 6.72 17.64 -12.96
C SER A 76 6.25 17.54 -11.52
N LEU A 77 6.81 18.39 -10.65
CA LEU A 77 6.38 18.55 -9.26
C LEU A 77 5.54 19.82 -9.12
N ASN A 78 4.32 19.67 -8.61
CA ASN A 78 3.41 20.78 -8.41
C ASN A 78 3.19 21.02 -6.91
N THR A 79 3.43 22.25 -6.47
CA THR A 79 3.34 22.66 -5.06
C THR A 79 1.95 23.15 -4.66
N THR A 80 1.07 23.41 -5.61
CA THR A 80 -0.24 24.06 -5.39
C THR A 80 -1.44 23.19 -5.76
N ALA A 81 -1.23 21.95 -6.21
CA ALA A 81 -2.30 21.10 -6.71
C ALA A 81 -3.09 20.37 -5.61
N THR A 82 -2.59 20.34 -4.38
CA THR A 82 -3.27 19.66 -3.28
C THR A 82 -3.75 20.67 -2.23
N HIS A 83 -4.95 20.44 -1.69
CA HIS A 83 -5.49 21.29 -0.61
C HIS A 83 -4.70 21.17 0.71
N THR A 84 -3.93 20.10 0.87
CA THR A 84 -3.14 19.82 2.07
C THR A 84 -1.73 20.42 2.03
N GLY A 85 -1.35 21.08 0.94
CA GLY A 85 0.01 21.61 0.74
C GLY A 85 1.07 20.53 0.42
N ARG A 86 0.66 19.26 0.23
CA ARG A 86 1.58 18.20 -0.23
C ARG A 86 1.97 18.43 -1.69
N LEU A 87 3.18 18.08 -2.06
CA LEU A 87 3.58 18.02 -3.46
C LEU A 87 2.75 16.96 -4.21
N SER A 88 2.39 17.26 -5.44
CA SER A 88 1.91 16.25 -6.37
C SER A 88 2.89 16.08 -7.53
N SER A 89 2.96 14.86 -8.08
CA SER A 89 3.84 14.53 -9.19
C SER A 89 3.05 14.11 -10.41
N SER A 90 3.50 14.55 -11.59
CA SER A 90 2.91 14.19 -12.89
C SER A 90 3.96 14.08 -13.96
N LYS A 91 3.68 13.34 -15.02
CA LYS A 91 4.50 13.19 -16.24
C LYS A 91 5.96 12.79 -16.00
N PRO A 92 6.20 11.65 -15.31
CA PRO A 92 5.27 10.69 -14.70
C PRO A 92 4.94 11.05 -13.25
N ASN A 93 3.94 10.35 -12.68
CA ASN A 93 3.71 10.44 -11.24
C ASN A 93 4.75 9.59 -10.49
N ALA A 94 5.88 10.22 -10.12
CA ALA A 94 6.98 9.56 -9.43
C ALA A 94 6.65 9.17 -7.98
N GLN A 95 5.59 9.75 -7.39
CA GLN A 95 5.16 9.43 -6.01
C GLN A 95 4.38 8.12 -5.90
N ASN A 96 3.83 7.62 -7.01
CA ASN A 96 3.02 6.39 -7.05
C ASN A 96 3.76 5.19 -7.65
N MET A 97 5.09 5.18 -7.58
CA MET A 97 5.86 4.02 -8.02
C MET A 97 5.63 2.84 -7.10
N PRO A 98 5.34 1.64 -7.65
CA PRO A 98 5.07 0.48 -6.83
C PRO A 98 6.30 0.06 -6.03
N SER A 99 6.18 0.05 -4.70
CA SER A 99 7.27 -0.29 -3.78
C SER A 99 7.75 -1.74 -3.91
N ASP A 100 6.83 -2.64 -4.34
CA ASP A 100 7.09 -4.07 -4.45
C ASP A 100 7.64 -4.48 -5.83
N SER A 101 7.98 -3.51 -6.69
CA SER A 101 8.49 -3.79 -8.03
C SER A 101 9.91 -3.23 -8.19
N PRO A 102 10.70 -3.81 -9.11
CA PRO A 102 12.03 -3.30 -9.43
C PRO A 102 12.00 -1.90 -10.05
N VAL A 103 10.82 -1.37 -10.42
CA VAL A 103 10.67 -0.08 -11.09
C VAL A 103 11.26 1.05 -10.24
N LYS A 104 11.03 1.07 -8.92
CA LYS A 104 11.60 2.11 -8.04
C LYS A 104 13.14 2.09 -8.07
N GLY A 105 13.76 0.92 -8.14
CA GLY A 105 15.21 0.77 -8.19
C GLY A 105 15.86 1.22 -9.50
N LEU A 106 15.06 1.46 -10.55
CA LEU A 106 15.58 1.97 -11.83
C LEU A 106 15.85 3.49 -11.79
N PHE A 107 15.22 4.20 -10.84
CA PHE A 107 15.44 5.64 -10.65
C PHE A 107 16.73 5.87 -9.86
N ARG A 108 17.84 5.86 -10.58
CA ARG A 108 19.16 6.12 -10.02
C ARG A 108 20.03 6.81 -11.07
N GLU A 109 21.05 7.48 -10.62
CA GLU A 109 22.10 8.02 -11.47
C GLU A 109 23.42 7.26 -11.20
N ASP A 110 24.11 6.88 -12.25
CA ASP A 110 25.38 6.17 -12.13
C ASP A 110 26.43 7.05 -11.44
N GLY A 111 27.13 6.48 -10.47
CA GLY A 111 28.12 7.19 -9.66
C GLY A 111 27.56 8.00 -8.49
N TRP A 112 26.24 8.01 -8.28
CA TRP A 112 25.60 8.69 -7.15
C TRP A 112 25.03 7.72 -6.14
N THR A 113 25.05 8.12 -4.87
CA THR A 113 24.37 7.41 -3.80
C THR A 113 23.07 8.11 -3.47
N CYS A 114 21.95 7.42 -3.61
CA CYS A 114 20.65 7.94 -3.20
C CYS A 114 20.47 7.73 -1.69
N ILE A 115 20.18 8.80 -0.97
CA ILE A 115 19.84 8.76 0.46
C ILE A 115 18.36 9.06 0.57
N GLU A 116 17.61 8.11 1.15
CA GLU A 116 16.17 8.26 1.43
C GLU A 116 16.00 8.52 2.93
N GLY A 117 15.32 9.60 3.29
CA GLY A 117 14.97 9.94 4.66
C GLY A 117 13.48 10.20 4.80
N ASP A 118 12.87 9.61 5.82
CA ASP A 118 11.45 9.79 6.12
C ASP A 118 11.26 10.03 7.63
N TYR A 119 10.30 10.86 7.99
CA TYR A 119 9.95 11.11 9.38
C TYR A 119 9.11 9.97 9.93
N LYS A 120 9.55 9.39 11.03
CA LYS A 120 8.76 8.36 11.74
C LYS A 120 7.54 9.01 12.38
N GLN A 121 6.35 8.52 12.07
CA GLN A 121 5.08 8.90 12.71
C GLN A 121 4.77 10.41 12.71
N LEU A 122 5.20 11.18 11.71
CA LEU A 122 5.04 12.64 11.68
C LEU A 122 3.58 13.08 11.88
N GLU A 123 2.63 12.38 11.28
CA GLU A 123 1.20 12.70 11.38
C GLU A 123 0.66 12.48 12.79
N MET A 124 1.12 11.45 13.51
CA MET A 124 0.76 11.19 14.89
C MET A 124 1.38 12.23 15.84
N ILE A 125 2.60 12.68 15.56
CA ILE A 125 3.23 13.77 16.30
C ILE A 125 2.45 15.07 16.13
N ALA A 126 2.06 15.40 14.89
CA ALA A 126 1.26 16.58 14.61
C ALA A 126 -0.14 16.52 15.30
N LEU A 127 -0.75 15.32 15.31
CA LEU A 127 -2.01 15.08 16.01
C LEU A 127 -1.86 15.31 17.51
N ALA A 128 -0.84 14.72 18.15
CA ALA A 128 -0.57 14.86 19.57
C ALA A 128 -0.38 16.33 19.99
N LEU A 129 0.42 17.06 19.22
CA LEU A 129 0.67 18.48 19.44
C LEU A 129 -0.60 19.32 19.29
N LYS A 130 -1.41 19.04 18.27
CA LYS A 130 -2.62 19.83 17.98
C LYS A 130 -3.77 19.51 18.91
N SER A 131 -3.93 18.27 19.34
CA SER A 131 -4.96 17.84 20.30
C SER A 131 -4.60 18.17 21.75
N GLY A 132 -3.33 18.35 22.06
CA GLY A 132 -2.83 18.47 23.44
C GLY A 132 -2.92 17.17 24.22
N ASP A 133 -3.02 16.02 23.55
CA ASP A 133 -3.07 14.71 24.18
C ASP A 133 -1.71 14.36 24.81
N THR A 134 -1.65 14.52 26.12
CA THR A 134 -0.42 14.32 26.90
C THR A 134 -0.01 12.86 26.98
N GLN A 135 -0.94 11.91 26.85
CA GLN A 135 -0.60 10.49 26.83
C GLN A 135 0.05 10.12 25.49
N LEU A 136 -0.57 10.53 24.39
CA LEU A 136 -0.01 10.31 23.05
C LEU A 136 1.37 10.96 22.90
N MET A 137 1.59 12.15 23.47
CA MET A 137 2.90 12.80 23.49
C MET A 137 3.94 11.95 24.20
N ARG A 138 3.64 11.47 25.43
CA ARG A 138 4.57 10.62 26.21
C ARG A 138 4.90 9.33 25.49
N ASP A 139 3.90 8.69 24.87
CA ASP A 139 4.10 7.44 24.13
C ASP A 139 5.03 7.64 22.93
N LEU A 140 4.83 8.74 22.19
CA LEU A 140 5.68 9.11 21.06
C LEU A 140 7.11 9.46 21.49
N GLU A 141 7.29 10.24 22.57
CA GLU A 141 8.60 10.57 23.16
C GLU A 141 9.31 9.31 23.66
N GLY A 142 8.55 8.38 24.25
CA GLY A 142 9.04 7.07 24.68
C GLY A 142 9.40 6.12 23.54
N GLY A 143 9.19 6.54 22.28
CA GLY A 143 9.48 5.72 21.10
C GLY A 143 8.50 4.58 20.86
N VAL A 144 7.34 4.62 21.52
CA VAL A 144 6.28 3.62 21.41
C VAL A 144 5.75 3.58 19.96
N ASP A 145 5.55 2.39 19.43
CA ASP A 145 4.86 2.21 18.14
C ASP A 145 3.35 2.29 18.34
N ILE A 146 2.77 3.46 18.07
CA ILE A 146 1.34 3.73 18.28
C ILE A 146 0.47 2.70 17.53
N HIS A 147 0.86 2.30 16.32
CA HIS A 147 0.12 1.29 15.58
C HIS A 147 0.12 -0.08 16.28
N TYR A 148 1.20 -0.40 17.00
CA TYR A 148 1.23 -1.62 17.82
C TYR A 148 0.31 -1.50 19.03
N GLU A 149 0.30 -0.37 19.73
CA GLU A 149 -0.58 -0.14 20.88
C GLU A 149 -2.06 -0.19 20.47
N VAL A 150 -2.44 0.44 19.37
CA VAL A 150 -3.79 0.34 18.81
C VAL A 150 -4.12 -1.11 18.42
N GLY A 151 -3.18 -1.82 17.80
CA GLY A 151 -3.34 -3.23 17.48
C GLY A 151 -3.58 -4.11 18.71
N LYS A 152 -2.93 -3.84 19.82
CA LYS A 152 -3.19 -4.51 21.11
C LYS A 152 -4.64 -4.29 21.58
N GLN A 153 -5.12 -3.06 21.50
CA GLN A 153 -6.47 -2.71 21.96
C GLN A 153 -7.55 -3.22 21.03
N VAL A 154 -7.37 -3.12 19.71
CA VAL A 154 -8.40 -3.45 18.72
C VAL A 154 -8.41 -4.94 18.36
N PHE A 155 -7.23 -5.54 18.20
CA PHE A 155 -7.06 -6.92 17.73
C PHE A 155 -6.58 -7.90 18.83
N GLY A 156 -6.34 -7.41 20.04
CA GLY A 156 -5.90 -8.24 21.16
C GLY A 156 -4.49 -8.80 21.00
N TRP A 157 -3.59 -8.08 20.30
CA TRP A 157 -2.20 -8.54 20.16
C TRP A 157 -1.51 -8.65 21.52
N THR A 158 -0.77 -9.72 21.71
CA THR A 158 -0.03 -10.02 22.93
C THR A 158 1.49 -9.93 22.72
N SER A 159 1.92 -10.02 21.48
CA SER A 159 3.34 -9.99 21.11
C SER A 159 3.56 -9.17 19.84
N THR A 160 4.76 -8.65 19.68
CA THR A 160 5.19 -7.97 18.44
C THR A 160 5.18 -8.87 17.22
N SER A 161 5.24 -10.21 17.40
CA SER A 161 5.06 -11.19 16.33
C SER A 161 3.65 -11.21 15.72
N ASP A 162 2.64 -10.71 16.47
CA ASP A 162 1.26 -10.61 15.98
C ASP A 162 1.11 -9.49 14.94
N MET A 163 2.04 -8.53 14.97
CA MET A 163 2.09 -7.43 14.02
C MET A 163 2.78 -7.84 12.72
N THR A 164 2.06 -8.57 11.87
CA THR A 164 2.52 -8.85 10.51
C THR A 164 2.42 -7.58 9.64
N LYS A 165 2.99 -7.64 8.44
CA LYS A 165 2.89 -6.52 7.48
C LYS A 165 1.45 -6.21 7.11
N GLU A 166 0.61 -7.24 7.00
CA GLU A 166 -0.82 -7.14 6.68
C GLU A 166 -1.62 -6.55 7.84
N THR A 167 -1.43 -7.07 9.06
CA THR A 167 -2.16 -6.58 10.24
C THR A 167 -1.76 -5.16 10.59
N ARG A 168 -0.47 -4.80 10.43
CA ARG A 168 -0.02 -3.42 10.58
C ARG A 168 -0.68 -2.46 9.58
N ARG A 169 -0.89 -2.91 8.34
CA ARG A 169 -1.58 -2.12 7.30
C ARG A 169 -3.04 -1.88 7.67
N LEU A 170 -3.73 -2.87 8.25
CA LEU A 170 -5.10 -2.73 8.75
C LEU A 170 -5.18 -1.71 9.88
N VAL A 171 -4.29 -1.81 10.88
CA VAL A 171 -4.24 -0.84 11.99
C VAL A 171 -4.01 0.57 11.48
N LYS A 172 -3.05 0.76 10.56
CA LYS A 172 -2.83 2.07 9.94
C LYS A 172 -4.09 2.62 9.26
N SER A 173 -4.86 1.78 8.60
CA SER A 173 -6.10 2.21 7.96
C SER A 173 -7.15 2.66 8.98
N VAL A 174 -7.21 2.02 10.14
CA VAL A 174 -8.10 2.43 11.25
C VAL A 174 -7.61 3.74 11.86
N ASP A 175 -6.33 3.84 12.21
CA ASP A 175 -5.73 5.04 12.82
C ASP A 175 -5.96 6.27 11.94
N PHE A 176 -5.60 6.16 10.67
CA PHE A 176 -5.78 7.27 9.73
C PHE A 176 -7.25 7.54 9.43
N GLY A 177 -8.10 6.51 9.38
CA GLY A 177 -9.54 6.69 9.27
C GLY A 177 -10.09 7.58 10.38
N LEU A 178 -9.73 7.31 11.63
CA LEU A 178 -10.13 8.11 12.79
C LEU A 178 -9.57 9.52 12.74
N VAL A 179 -8.27 9.68 12.43
CA VAL A 179 -7.59 10.99 12.38
C VAL A 179 -8.20 11.90 11.30
N TYR A 180 -8.60 11.33 10.16
CA TYR A 180 -9.18 12.08 9.05
C TYR A 180 -10.72 12.16 9.07
N GLY A 181 -11.35 11.77 10.18
CA GLY A 181 -12.80 11.88 10.35
C GLY A 181 -13.59 10.81 9.60
N GLY A 182 -12.98 9.71 9.25
CA GLY A 182 -13.64 8.50 8.78
C GLY A 182 -14.49 7.93 9.91
N GLY A 183 -15.75 8.34 9.96
CA GLY A 183 -16.74 7.75 10.87
C GLY A 183 -17.16 6.37 10.40
N ALA A 184 -17.68 5.56 11.33
CA ALA A 184 -18.29 4.26 11.08
C ALA A 184 -19.53 4.39 10.17
#